data_5409c56d409c41d260dec142272d9e76
#
_entry.id   5409c56d409c41d260dec142272d9e76
#
_cell.length_a   1.000
_cell.length_b   1.000
_cell.length_c   1.000
_cell.angle_alpha   90.00
_cell.angle_beta   90.00
_cell.angle_gamma   90.00
#
_symmetry.space_group_name_H-M   'P 1'
#
loop_
_entity.id
_entity.type
_entity.pdbx_description
1 polymer ?
#
loop_
_entity_poly.entity_id
_entity_poly.type
_entity_poly.pdbx_seq_one_letter_code
_entity_poly.pdbx_strand_id
1 'polypeptide(L)'
;MITIRERIAADNPQLVAIWQRSVRATHHFIGEQQLTELQPLVEQYLPALEVWVAEIAGQAAGFIALDDNKVEMLFIDAGQRGKGLGSALLDHVQARRDGLVLDVNEQNPQAVGFYQRYGFVVTGRSPRDGQGNPYPLLHMALSPR
;
A
#
# COMPACT_ATOMS: atom_id res chain seq x y z
N MET A 1 7.76 5.86 18.74
CA MET A 1 6.93 6.95 18.18
C MET A 1 6.96 6.87 16.66
N ILE A 2 5.81 7.02 16.03
CA ILE A 2 5.69 7.00 14.56
C ILE A 2 5.73 8.44 14.07
N THR A 3 6.61 8.72 13.09
CA THR A 3 6.68 10.01 12.42
C THR A 3 6.30 9.83 10.96
N ILE A 4 5.46 10.70 10.43
CA ILE A 4 5.04 10.64 9.02
C ILE A 4 5.51 11.90 8.32
N ARG A 5 6.17 11.73 7.19
CA ARG A 5 6.69 12.83 6.37
C ARG A 5 6.58 12.55 4.89
N GLU A 6 6.69 13.58 4.08
CA GLU A 6 6.73 13.41 2.63
C GLU A 6 7.99 12.66 2.19
N ARG A 7 7.85 11.89 1.12
CA ARG A 7 8.97 11.21 0.48
C ARG A 7 9.90 12.24 -0.16
N ILE A 8 11.21 11.96 -0.08
CA ILE A 8 12.21 12.63 -0.90
C ILE A 8 12.84 11.60 -1.84
N ALA A 9 13.51 12.04 -2.90
CA ALA A 9 14.06 11.12 -3.91
C ALA A 9 15.03 10.10 -3.32
N ALA A 10 15.79 10.49 -2.31
CA ALA A 10 16.74 9.60 -1.64
C ALA A 10 16.08 8.43 -0.92
N ASP A 11 14.77 8.48 -0.65
CA ASP A 11 14.04 7.39 -0.01
C ASP A 11 13.77 6.22 -0.94
N ASN A 12 13.73 6.44 -2.25
CA ASN A 12 13.22 5.46 -3.20
C ASN A 12 13.83 4.06 -3.06
N PRO A 13 15.16 3.90 -2.93
CA PRO A 13 15.73 2.55 -2.76
C PRO A 13 15.20 1.83 -1.52
N GLN A 14 15.05 2.54 -0.39
CA GLN A 14 14.50 1.97 0.83
C GLN A 14 13.03 1.57 0.67
N LEU A 15 12.24 2.40 0.00
CA LEU A 15 10.82 2.12 -0.21
C LEU A 15 10.63 0.90 -1.11
N VAL A 16 11.45 0.76 -2.14
CA VAL A 16 11.43 -0.44 -3.00
C VAL A 16 11.79 -1.68 -2.19
N ALA A 17 12.79 -1.58 -1.30
CA ALA A 17 13.18 -2.70 -0.44
C ALA A 17 12.04 -3.08 0.53
N ILE A 18 11.34 -2.09 1.10
CA ILE A 18 10.18 -2.33 1.96
C ILE A 18 9.08 -3.04 1.16
N TRP A 19 8.81 -2.58 -0.06
CA TRP A 19 7.84 -3.22 -0.93
C TRP A 19 8.19 -4.70 -1.16
N GLN A 20 9.44 -5.00 -1.51
CA GLN A 20 9.88 -6.38 -1.75
C GLN A 20 9.68 -7.25 -0.52
N ARG A 21 10.14 -6.79 0.65
CA ARG A 21 10.03 -7.58 1.89
C ARG A 21 8.57 -7.79 2.28
N SER A 22 7.75 -6.75 2.12
CA SER A 22 6.33 -6.81 2.46
C SER A 22 5.59 -7.80 1.55
N VAL A 23 5.83 -7.72 0.24
CA VAL A 23 5.18 -8.61 -0.72
C VAL A 23 5.60 -10.06 -0.48
N ARG A 24 6.88 -10.32 -0.26
CA ARG A 24 7.36 -11.68 0.04
C ARG A 24 6.70 -12.25 1.29
N ALA A 25 6.45 -11.41 2.28
CA ALA A 25 5.87 -11.86 3.54
C ALA A 25 4.36 -12.10 3.47
N THR A 26 3.65 -11.47 2.55
CA THR A 26 2.17 -11.46 2.55
C THR A 26 1.53 -11.97 1.28
N HIS A 27 2.21 -11.89 0.15
CA HIS A 27 1.65 -12.26 -1.15
C HIS A 27 2.23 -13.59 -1.60
N HIS A 28 1.88 -14.67 -0.89
CA HIS A 28 2.41 -16.01 -1.15
C HIS A 28 2.03 -16.56 -2.51
N PHE A 29 1.06 -15.97 -3.18
CA PHE A 29 0.64 -16.32 -4.53
C PHE A 29 1.52 -15.70 -5.62
N ILE A 30 2.45 -14.79 -5.27
CA ILE A 30 3.36 -14.14 -6.21
C ILE A 30 4.73 -14.80 -6.08
N GLY A 31 5.25 -15.30 -7.22
CA GLY A 31 6.58 -15.90 -7.29
C GLY A 31 7.69 -14.87 -7.43
N GLU A 32 8.92 -15.29 -7.19
CA GLU A 32 10.10 -14.41 -7.29
C GLU A 32 10.27 -13.80 -8.68
N GLN A 33 9.92 -14.55 -9.74
CA GLN A 33 9.99 -14.03 -11.09
C GLN A 33 9.03 -12.86 -11.28
N GLN A 34 7.80 -12.98 -10.77
CA GLN A 34 6.82 -11.90 -10.85
C GLN A 34 7.26 -10.68 -10.06
N LEU A 35 7.87 -10.89 -8.90
CA LEU A 35 8.44 -9.79 -8.11
C LEU A 35 9.48 -9.02 -8.91
N THR A 36 10.39 -9.74 -9.57
CA THR A 36 11.43 -9.14 -10.41
C THR A 36 10.83 -8.34 -11.55
N GLU A 37 9.74 -8.83 -12.15
CA GLU A 37 9.06 -8.15 -13.26
C GLU A 37 8.30 -6.90 -12.77
N LEU A 38 7.78 -6.92 -11.55
CA LEU A 38 7.02 -5.80 -10.98
C LEU A 38 7.92 -4.69 -10.46
N GLN A 39 9.15 -5.00 -10.06
CA GLN A 39 10.04 -4.01 -9.44
C GLN A 39 10.27 -2.77 -10.31
N PRO A 40 10.54 -2.88 -11.63
CA PRO A 40 10.71 -1.69 -12.46
C PRO A 40 9.48 -0.80 -12.50
N LEU A 41 8.29 -1.41 -12.42
CA LEU A 41 7.04 -0.65 -12.39
C LEU A 41 6.91 0.15 -11.10
N VAL A 42 7.25 -0.46 -9.96
CA VAL A 42 7.24 0.23 -8.67
C VAL A 42 8.22 1.39 -8.69
N GLU A 43 9.44 1.16 -9.18
CA GLU A 43 10.46 2.19 -9.30
C GLU A 43 10.02 3.36 -10.17
N GLN A 44 9.28 3.06 -11.25
CA GLN A 44 8.78 4.05 -12.17
C GLN A 44 7.62 4.86 -11.57
N TYR A 45 6.71 4.21 -10.85
CA TYR A 45 5.50 4.87 -10.34
C TYR A 45 5.74 5.70 -9.08
N LEU A 46 6.68 5.29 -8.22
CA LEU A 46 6.92 6.00 -6.96
C LEU A 46 7.12 7.51 -7.14
N PRO A 47 7.98 7.98 -8.07
CA PRO A 47 8.18 9.44 -8.22
C PRO A 47 6.96 10.17 -8.77
N ALA A 48 6.02 9.45 -9.41
CA ALA A 48 4.85 10.06 -10.05
C ALA A 48 3.65 10.17 -9.09
N LEU A 49 3.75 9.57 -7.90
CA LEU A 49 2.66 9.51 -6.93
C LEU A 49 2.93 10.44 -5.75
N GLU A 50 1.87 10.76 -5.02
CA GLU A 50 2.01 11.42 -3.71
C GLU A 50 2.37 10.34 -2.70
N VAL A 51 3.54 10.43 -2.07
CA VAL A 51 4.06 9.38 -1.18
C VAL A 51 4.39 9.97 0.19
N TRP A 52 3.88 9.31 1.24
CA TRP A 52 4.18 9.63 2.63
C TRP A 52 4.90 8.45 3.25
N VAL A 53 5.95 8.74 4.00
CA VAL A 53 6.82 7.74 4.65
C VAL A 53 6.57 7.75 6.14
N ALA A 54 6.36 6.57 6.71
CA ALA A 54 6.28 6.40 8.16
C ALA A 54 7.63 5.92 8.68
N GLU A 55 8.13 6.59 9.72
CA GLU A 55 9.43 6.27 10.34
C GLU A 55 9.23 5.84 11.78
N ILE A 56 10.07 4.90 12.21
CA ILE A 56 10.25 4.54 13.61
C ILE A 56 11.73 4.70 13.92
N ALA A 57 12.05 5.48 14.95
CA ALA A 57 13.44 5.74 15.37
C ALA A 57 14.31 6.24 14.22
N GLY A 58 13.77 7.10 13.36
CA GLY A 58 14.48 7.69 12.23
C GLY A 58 14.67 6.78 11.03
N GLN A 59 14.05 5.58 11.04
CA GLN A 59 14.18 4.61 9.97
C GLN A 59 12.84 4.45 9.25
N ALA A 60 12.86 4.43 7.93
CA ALA A 60 11.66 4.16 7.14
C ALA A 60 11.13 2.76 7.49
N ALA A 61 9.85 2.69 7.84
CA ALA A 61 9.20 1.45 8.27
C ALA A 61 7.98 1.10 7.42
N GLY A 62 7.50 2.04 6.63
CA GLY A 62 6.35 1.84 5.75
C GLY A 62 6.08 3.09 4.93
N PHE A 63 5.20 2.95 3.95
CA PHE A 63 4.80 4.11 3.14
C PHE A 63 3.42 3.90 2.53
N ILE A 64 2.79 5.01 2.16
CA ILE A 64 1.56 5.04 1.39
C ILE A 64 1.77 5.91 0.16
N ALA A 65 1.27 5.45 -0.98
CA ALA A 65 1.35 6.17 -2.24
C ALA A 65 -0.05 6.34 -2.82
N LEU A 66 -0.36 7.56 -3.25
CA LEU A 66 -1.69 7.90 -3.74
C LEU A 66 -1.63 8.54 -5.12
N ASP A 67 -2.64 8.23 -5.91
CA ASP A 67 -2.98 8.97 -7.11
C ASP A 67 -4.33 9.64 -6.84
N ASP A 68 -4.30 10.95 -6.57
CA ASP A 68 -5.46 11.71 -6.09
C ASP A 68 -6.06 11.07 -4.83
N ASN A 69 -7.28 10.54 -4.86
CA ASN A 69 -7.91 9.89 -3.70
C ASN A 69 -7.76 8.37 -3.72
N LYS A 70 -7.04 7.81 -4.69
CA LYS A 70 -6.84 6.37 -4.77
C LYS A 70 -5.54 5.97 -4.10
N VAL A 71 -5.64 5.06 -3.13
CA VAL A 71 -4.46 4.45 -2.50
C VAL A 71 -3.90 3.41 -3.48
N GLU A 72 -2.77 3.74 -4.08
CA GLU A 72 -2.11 2.84 -5.04
C GLU A 72 -1.20 1.84 -4.35
N MET A 73 -0.56 2.26 -3.25
CA MET A 73 0.34 1.40 -2.48
C MET A 73 0.22 1.72 -1.01
N LEU A 74 0.24 0.68 -0.18
CA LEU A 74 0.36 0.80 1.27
C LEU A 74 1.13 -0.42 1.73
N PHE A 75 2.39 -0.22 2.08
CA PHE A 75 3.27 -1.31 2.48
C PHE A 75 3.97 -0.98 3.79
N ILE A 76 3.97 -1.95 4.70
CA ILE A 76 4.66 -1.88 5.98
C ILE A 76 5.77 -2.91 5.95
N ASP A 77 6.97 -2.54 6.36
CA ASP A 77 8.11 -3.45 6.40
C ASP A 77 7.74 -4.67 7.26
N ALA A 78 8.11 -5.85 6.78
CA ALA A 78 7.73 -7.11 7.41
C ALA A 78 8.06 -7.17 8.90
N GLY A 79 9.19 -6.57 9.31
CA GLY A 79 9.60 -6.54 10.71
C GLY A 79 8.88 -5.49 11.56
N GLN A 80 8.05 -4.66 10.98
CA GLN A 80 7.40 -3.53 11.66
C GLN A 80 5.88 -3.65 11.74
N ARG A 81 5.35 -4.82 11.45
CA ARG A 81 3.91 -5.05 11.50
C ARG A 81 3.39 -5.08 12.93
N GLY A 82 2.09 -4.82 13.09
CA GLY A 82 1.42 -4.84 14.37
C GLY A 82 1.70 -3.62 15.24
N LYS A 83 2.29 -2.56 14.68
CA LYS A 83 2.64 -1.34 15.41
C LYS A 83 1.75 -0.15 15.05
N GLY A 84 0.70 -0.37 14.25
CA GLY A 84 -0.24 0.69 13.89
C GLY A 84 0.20 1.60 12.76
N LEU A 85 1.25 1.23 12.00
CA LEU A 85 1.79 2.07 10.92
C LEU A 85 0.79 2.25 9.78
N GLY A 86 0.11 1.17 9.37
CA GLY A 86 -0.87 1.26 8.29
C GLY A 86 -2.01 2.20 8.62
N SER A 87 -2.56 2.08 9.83
CA SER A 87 -3.63 2.97 10.29
C SER A 87 -3.14 4.42 10.41
N ALA A 88 -1.92 4.62 10.90
CA ALA A 88 -1.36 5.97 11.02
C ALA A 88 -1.19 6.65 9.66
N LEU A 89 -0.73 5.90 8.64
CA LEU A 89 -0.61 6.42 7.29
C LEU A 89 -1.97 6.74 6.69
N LEU A 90 -2.96 5.87 6.86
CA LEU A 90 -4.31 6.12 6.38
C LEU A 90 -4.94 7.33 7.09
N ASP A 91 -4.77 7.44 8.40
CA ASP A 91 -5.26 8.60 9.16
C ASP A 91 -4.66 9.90 8.63
N HIS A 92 -3.37 9.87 8.32
CA HIS A 92 -2.66 11.05 7.83
C HIS A 92 -3.23 11.56 6.50
N VAL A 93 -3.45 10.65 5.53
CA VAL A 93 -3.96 11.04 4.22
C VAL A 93 -5.45 11.32 4.25
N GLN A 94 -6.21 10.61 5.08
CA GLN A 94 -7.65 10.85 5.25
C GLN A 94 -7.93 12.23 5.82
N ALA A 95 -7.06 12.74 6.68
CA ALA A 95 -7.21 14.07 7.24
C ALA A 95 -7.12 15.17 6.18
N ARG A 96 -6.55 14.86 5.02
CA ARG A 96 -6.30 15.80 3.93
C ARG A 96 -7.28 15.68 2.78
N ARG A 97 -8.08 14.61 2.73
CA ARG A 97 -9.02 14.37 1.65
C ARG A 97 -10.09 13.39 2.06
N ASP A 98 -11.24 13.49 1.41
CA ASP A 98 -12.36 12.59 1.64
C ASP A 98 -12.42 11.55 0.53
N GLY A 99 -13.12 10.44 0.81
CA GLY A 99 -13.49 9.51 -0.21
C GLY A 99 -12.34 8.66 -0.73
N LEU A 100 -11.43 8.22 0.15
CA LEU A 100 -10.36 7.31 -0.25
C LEU A 100 -10.94 6.04 -0.88
N VAL A 101 -10.34 5.62 -1.99
CA VAL A 101 -10.68 4.36 -2.66
C VAL A 101 -9.41 3.55 -2.86
N LEU A 102 -9.56 2.24 -3.03
CA LEU A 102 -8.44 1.35 -3.33
C LEU A 102 -8.93 0.08 -4.01
N ASP A 103 -7.98 -0.62 -4.61
CA ASP A 103 -8.15 -1.98 -5.08
C ASP A 103 -7.24 -2.87 -4.26
N VAL A 104 -7.74 -4.04 -3.85
CA VAL A 104 -6.94 -4.99 -3.08
C VAL A 104 -7.11 -6.38 -3.68
N ASN A 105 -6.03 -7.14 -3.73
CA ASN A 105 -6.08 -8.50 -4.22
C ASN A 105 -6.93 -9.36 -3.28
N GLU A 106 -7.97 -10.00 -3.86
CA GLU A 106 -8.89 -10.86 -3.10
C GLU A 106 -8.17 -12.03 -2.42
N GLN A 107 -7.04 -12.45 -2.99
CA GLN A 107 -6.24 -13.57 -2.48
C GLN A 107 -5.33 -13.16 -1.32
N ASN A 108 -5.44 -11.91 -0.86
CA ASN A 108 -4.73 -11.41 0.32
C ASN A 108 -5.74 -11.09 1.43
N PRO A 109 -6.23 -12.11 2.17
CA PRO A 109 -7.27 -11.90 3.18
C PRO A 109 -6.80 -11.01 4.33
N GLN A 110 -5.52 -10.97 4.61
CA GLN A 110 -4.95 -10.13 5.66
C GLN A 110 -5.16 -8.65 5.33
N ALA A 111 -4.85 -8.26 4.09
CA ALA A 111 -5.04 -6.88 3.64
C ALA A 111 -6.53 -6.52 3.56
N VAL A 112 -7.35 -7.41 3.01
CA VAL A 112 -8.80 -7.21 2.93
C VAL A 112 -9.36 -6.98 4.34
N GLY A 113 -9.00 -7.83 5.29
CA GLY A 113 -9.46 -7.69 6.68
C GLY A 113 -8.99 -6.41 7.32
N PHE A 114 -7.75 -6.00 7.07
CA PHE A 114 -7.22 -4.74 7.59
C PHE A 114 -8.03 -3.55 7.09
N TYR A 115 -8.30 -3.48 5.79
CA TYR A 115 -9.05 -2.36 5.22
C TYR A 115 -10.49 -2.35 5.73
N GLN A 116 -11.13 -3.52 5.85
CA GLN A 116 -12.48 -3.61 6.39
C GLN A 116 -12.55 -3.14 7.85
N ARG A 117 -11.59 -3.53 8.66
CA ARG A 117 -11.52 -3.07 10.06
C ARG A 117 -11.27 -1.57 10.16
N TYR A 118 -10.52 -1.02 9.21
CA TYR A 118 -10.30 0.42 9.17
C TYR A 118 -11.58 1.20 8.81
N GLY A 119 -12.48 0.60 8.07
CA GLY A 119 -13.74 1.24 7.68
C GLY A 119 -14.03 1.23 6.19
N PHE A 120 -13.17 0.63 5.38
CA PHE A 120 -13.45 0.46 3.95
C PHE A 120 -14.52 -0.60 3.73
N VAL A 121 -15.37 -0.38 2.72
CA VAL A 121 -16.39 -1.34 2.32
C VAL A 121 -16.15 -1.75 0.87
N VAL A 122 -16.50 -2.99 0.55
CA VAL A 122 -16.39 -3.51 -0.81
C VAL A 122 -17.48 -2.88 -1.67
N THR A 123 -17.08 -2.27 -2.78
CA THR A 123 -18.00 -1.64 -3.74
C THR A 123 -18.09 -2.40 -5.05
N GLY A 124 -17.15 -3.30 -5.32
CA GLY A 124 -17.15 -4.07 -6.55
C GLY A 124 -16.02 -5.09 -6.58
N ARG A 125 -15.96 -5.83 -7.67
CA ARG A 125 -14.98 -6.87 -7.87
C ARG A 125 -14.62 -6.96 -9.35
N SER A 126 -13.33 -7.13 -9.64
CA SER A 126 -12.85 -7.46 -10.99
C SER A 126 -12.20 -8.83 -10.96
N PRO A 127 -12.50 -9.73 -11.93
CA PRO A 127 -11.90 -11.07 -11.92
C PRO A 127 -10.40 -11.08 -12.29
N ARG A 128 -9.90 -9.97 -12.81
CA ARG A 128 -8.49 -9.82 -13.21
C ARG A 128 -7.97 -8.49 -12.71
N ASP A 129 -6.65 -8.41 -12.55
CA ASP A 129 -6.00 -7.15 -12.19
C ASP A 129 -5.93 -6.19 -13.39
N GLY A 130 -5.39 -4.98 -13.19
CA GLY A 130 -5.29 -3.97 -14.22
C GLY A 130 -4.38 -4.35 -15.40
N GLN A 131 -3.59 -5.40 -15.27
CA GLN A 131 -2.69 -5.90 -16.32
C GLN A 131 -3.24 -7.15 -16.98
N GLY A 132 -4.47 -7.56 -16.65
CA GLY A 132 -5.11 -8.73 -17.21
C GLY A 132 -4.70 -10.06 -16.61
N ASN A 133 -3.91 -10.05 -15.53
CA ASN A 133 -3.50 -11.27 -14.85
C ASN A 133 -4.66 -11.85 -14.04
N PRO A 134 -4.70 -13.17 -13.80
CA PRO A 134 -5.81 -13.82 -13.10
C PRO A 134 -5.74 -13.61 -11.58
N TYR A 135 -5.62 -12.36 -11.15
CA TYR A 135 -5.62 -11.96 -9.75
C TYR A 135 -6.85 -11.10 -9.49
N PRO A 136 -7.93 -11.68 -8.92
CA PRO A 136 -9.14 -10.92 -8.67
C PRO A 136 -8.91 -9.76 -7.72
N LEU A 137 -9.50 -8.62 -8.04
CA LEU A 137 -9.42 -7.42 -7.21
C LEU A 137 -10.76 -7.11 -6.58
N LEU A 138 -10.75 -6.75 -5.30
CA LEU A 138 -11.88 -6.13 -4.64
C LEU A 138 -11.69 -4.61 -4.70
N HIS A 139 -12.73 -3.92 -5.14
CA HIS A 139 -12.75 -2.46 -5.12
C HIS A 139 -13.36 -2.03 -3.79
N MET A 140 -12.69 -1.15 -3.09
CA MET A 140 -13.12 -0.71 -1.76
C MET A 140 -13.14 0.81 -1.68
N ALA A 141 -14.02 1.33 -0.83
CA ALA A 141 -14.14 2.76 -0.60
C ALA A 141 -14.36 3.05 0.87
N LEU A 142 -13.77 4.15 1.31
CA LEU A 142 -13.99 4.69 2.65
C LEU A 142 -15.03 5.81 2.53
N SER A 143 -16.05 5.77 3.37
CA SER A 143 -17.08 6.79 3.34
C SER A 143 -16.48 8.17 3.63
N PRO A 144 -16.94 9.23 2.94
CA PRO A 144 -16.51 10.59 3.25
C PRO A 144 -16.85 10.96 4.69
N ARG A 145 -16.06 11.82 5.27
CA ARG A 145 -16.28 12.32 6.62
C ARG A 145 -17.48 13.25 6.69
#